data_4a89708d372401e4549d40f86e3d1468
#
_entry.id   4a89708d372401e4549d40f86e3d1468
#
_cell.length_a   1.000
_cell.length_b   1.000
_cell.length_c   1.000
_cell.angle_alpha   90.00
_cell.angle_beta   90.00
_cell.angle_gamma   90.00
#
_symmetry.space_group_name_H-M   'P 1'
#
loop_
_entity.id
_entity.type
_entity.pdbx_description
1 polymer ?
#
loop_
_entity_poly.entity_id
_entity_poly.type
_entity_poly.pdbx_seq_one_letter_code
_entity_poly.pdbx_strand_id
1 'polypeptide(L)'
;ETVQGAMVVMDYNGRVLGLVGGTGKKKVNLGLNRATMSKRQPGSTIKPLSVYGPALEKSLQDENTNIYWSTMIKDAPLKVVDGKPWPTNQGGGYSGSTVTLQYGLAQSKNTISARTLDMISDAGAVDYSLDFISNRFHISTLDSVKDCDYAPMATGGVTNGVTVLEMTAAYATFGNGGYYYEPYCYTKIEDVQGNVVLQKQPEKTKESALSENTAWVMNKLLQTVMTAGTGTSYKLSGIQCFGKTGTTTDDKDR
;
A
#
# COMPACT_ATOMS: atom_id res chain seq x y z
N GLU A 1 10.65 23.23 13.25
CA GLU A 1 10.75 22.79 11.84
C GLU A 1 9.41 23.01 11.14
N THR A 2 9.43 23.42 9.88
CA THR A 2 8.22 23.58 9.09
C THR A 2 7.73 22.20 8.64
N VAL A 3 6.46 21.90 8.88
CA VAL A 3 5.82 20.68 8.38
C VAL A 3 6.00 20.59 6.86
N GLN A 4 6.43 19.43 6.38
CA GLN A 4 6.63 19.16 4.97
C GLN A 4 5.56 18.18 4.47
N GLY A 5 5.30 18.23 3.16
CA GLY A 5 4.40 17.31 2.48
C GLY A 5 4.92 17.00 1.08
N ALA A 6 4.56 15.84 0.58
CA ALA A 6 4.84 15.43 -0.79
C ALA A 6 3.59 14.76 -1.38
N MET A 7 3.42 14.90 -2.68
CA MET A 7 2.27 14.35 -3.40
C MET A 7 2.68 13.90 -4.80
N VAL A 8 2.11 12.80 -5.24
CA VAL A 8 2.17 12.33 -6.63
C VAL A 8 0.74 12.16 -7.14
N VAL A 9 0.48 12.67 -8.33
CA VAL A 9 -0.74 12.40 -9.11
C VAL A 9 -0.33 11.63 -10.35
N MET A 10 -0.93 10.47 -10.55
CA MET A 10 -0.61 9.53 -11.62
C MET A 10 -1.89 9.02 -12.26
N ASP A 11 -1.89 8.80 -13.56
CA ASP A 11 -2.96 8.03 -14.20
C ASP A 11 -2.78 6.52 -14.01
N TYR A 12 -3.78 5.75 -14.41
CA TYR A 12 -3.78 4.30 -14.24
C TYR A 12 -2.80 3.54 -15.16
N ASN A 13 -2.12 4.24 -16.06
CA ASN A 13 -1.11 3.66 -16.96
C ASN A 13 0.30 4.09 -16.56
N GLY A 14 0.50 4.59 -15.35
CA GLY A 14 1.81 4.96 -14.80
C GLY A 14 2.31 6.35 -15.19
N ARG A 15 1.53 7.15 -15.93
CA ARG A 15 1.93 8.50 -16.31
C ARG A 15 1.79 9.47 -15.13
N VAL A 16 2.88 10.06 -14.71
CA VAL A 16 2.90 11.09 -13.67
C VAL A 16 2.34 12.37 -14.23
N LEU A 17 1.17 12.79 -13.74
CA LEU A 17 0.47 14.00 -14.14
C LEU A 17 0.89 15.22 -13.34
N GLY A 18 1.31 15.02 -12.11
CA GLY A 18 1.79 16.05 -11.22
C GLY A 18 2.59 15.47 -10.05
N LEU A 19 3.56 16.24 -9.58
CA LEU A 19 4.41 15.84 -8.47
C LEU A 19 4.83 17.07 -7.67
N VAL A 20 4.68 16.98 -6.34
CA VAL A 20 5.15 17.99 -5.39
C VAL A 20 6.04 17.31 -4.36
N GLY A 21 7.30 17.73 -4.29
CA GLY A 21 8.32 17.15 -3.42
C GLY A 21 8.56 17.90 -2.10
N GLY A 22 7.73 18.87 -1.77
CA GLY A 22 7.84 19.64 -0.52
C GLY A 22 6.92 20.84 -0.50
N THR A 23 6.76 21.47 0.67
CA THR A 23 5.96 22.67 0.88
C THR A 23 6.84 23.93 0.84
N GLY A 24 6.22 25.08 0.53
CA GLY A 24 6.90 26.38 0.52
C GLY A 24 7.65 26.66 -0.78
N LYS A 25 8.35 27.80 -0.78
CA LYS A 25 9.07 28.29 -1.97
C LYS A 25 10.39 27.51 -2.17
N LYS A 26 10.62 27.03 -3.38
CA LYS A 26 11.89 26.38 -3.77
C LYS A 26 13.03 27.43 -3.70
N LYS A 27 14.08 27.11 -2.95
CA LYS A 27 15.23 28.01 -2.70
C LYS A 27 16.51 27.55 -3.39
N VAL A 28 16.60 26.26 -3.76
CA VAL A 28 17.80 25.67 -4.37
C VAL A 28 17.43 24.81 -5.58
N ASN A 29 18.34 24.75 -6.56
CA ASN A 29 18.24 23.80 -7.66
C ASN A 29 18.64 22.39 -7.15
N LEU A 30 18.07 21.34 -7.76
CA LEU A 30 18.35 19.93 -7.42
C LEU A 30 18.18 19.61 -5.92
N GLY A 31 17.29 20.37 -5.24
CA GLY A 31 16.96 20.12 -3.83
C GLY A 31 16.20 18.81 -3.64
N LEU A 32 16.10 18.37 -2.39
CA LEU A 32 15.40 17.14 -2.01
C LEU A 32 13.96 17.13 -2.52
N ASN A 33 13.65 16.14 -3.37
CA ASN A 33 12.30 15.81 -3.80
C ASN A 33 11.74 14.69 -2.92
N ARG A 34 10.91 15.04 -1.94
CA ARG A 34 10.38 14.08 -0.97
C ARG A 34 9.45 13.04 -1.59
N ALA A 35 8.85 13.34 -2.73
CA ALA A 35 7.95 12.38 -3.39
C ALA A 35 8.70 11.17 -3.99
N THR A 36 9.96 11.36 -4.39
CA THR A 36 10.77 10.34 -5.08
C THR A 36 12.01 9.90 -4.31
N MET A 37 12.48 10.73 -3.36
CA MET A 37 13.76 10.51 -2.69
C MET A 37 13.63 10.24 -1.18
N SER A 38 12.57 10.77 -0.53
CA SER A 38 12.35 10.50 0.89
C SER A 38 11.62 9.20 1.09
N LYS A 39 12.24 8.31 1.85
CA LYS A 39 11.67 7.07 2.31
C LYS A 39 11.05 7.30 3.70
N ARG A 40 9.76 7.05 3.84
CA ARG A 40 9.03 7.20 5.10
C ARG A 40 8.23 5.95 5.38
N GLN A 41 7.97 5.68 6.65
CA GLN A 41 7.16 4.53 7.03
C GLN A 41 5.72 4.71 6.53
N PRO A 42 5.19 3.74 5.79
CA PRO A 42 3.84 3.84 5.22
C PRO A 42 2.75 3.66 6.27
N GLY A 43 3.08 3.09 7.44
CA GLY A 43 2.09 2.71 8.43
C GLY A 43 0.99 1.86 7.81
N SER A 44 -0.25 2.08 8.23
CA SER A 44 -1.40 1.29 7.76
C SER A 44 -1.73 1.41 6.27
N THR A 45 -1.08 2.32 5.52
CA THR A 45 -1.27 2.39 4.06
C THR A 45 -0.62 1.19 3.34
N ILE A 46 0.29 0.45 3.98
CA ILE A 46 0.88 -0.74 3.39
C ILE A 46 -0.08 -1.94 3.36
N LYS A 47 -1.03 -2.02 4.30
CA LYS A 47 -1.89 -3.19 4.52
C LYS A 47 -2.60 -3.72 3.27
N PRO A 48 -3.18 -2.88 2.38
CA PRO A 48 -3.76 -3.35 1.14
C PRO A 48 -2.75 -4.08 0.24
N LEU A 49 -1.49 -3.65 0.25
CA LEU A 49 -0.42 -4.16 -0.61
C LEU A 49 0.26 -5.39 -0.02
N SER A 50 0.50 -5.41 1.28
CA SER A 50 1.25 -6.47 1.96
C SER A 50 0.38 -7.59 2.52
N VAL A 51 -0.90 -7.33 2.78
CA VAL A 51 -1.77 -8.29 3.46
C VAL A 51 -3.03 -8.61 2.65
N TYR A 52 -3.89 -7.62 2.43
CA TYR A 52 -5.24 -7.88 1.91
C TYR A 52 -5.25 -8.29 0.44
N GLY A 53 -4.48 -7.60 -0.41
CA GLY A 53 -4.30 -7.97 -1.82
C GLY A 53 -3.70 -9.36 -1.98
N PRO A 54 -2.53 -9.64 -1.36
CA PRO A 54 -1.92 -10.96 -1.34
C PRO A 54 -2.85 -12.06 -0.82
N ALA A 55 -3.61 -11.80 0.25
CA ALA A 55 -4.52 -12.79 0.84
C ALA A 55 -5.66 -13.19 -0.11
N LEU A 56 -6.28 -12.20 -0.74
CA LEU A 56 -7.34 -12.45 -1.72
C LEU A 56 -6.78 -13.13 -2.98
N GLU A 57 -5.59 -12.73 -3.44
CA GLU A 57 -4.95 -13.34 -4.61
C GLU A 57 -4.55 -14.80 -4.34
N LYS A 58 -3.96 -15.09 -3.16
CA LYS A 58 -3.63 -16.46 -2.75
C LYS A 58 -4.86 -17.35 -2.71
N SER A 59 -5.98 -16.82 -2.22
CA SER A 59 -7.27 -17.54 -2.16
C SER A 59 -7.84 -17.93 -3.54
N LEU A 60 -7.44 -17.24 -4.61
CA LEU A 60 -7.81 -17.61 -5.97
C LEU A 60 -6.87 -18.67 -6.57
N GLN A 61 -5.64 -18.76 -6.06
CA GLN A 61 -4.59 -19.62 -6.60
C GLN A 61 -4.43 -20.94 -5.83
N ASP A 62 -4.88 -20.98 -4.58
CA ASP A 62 -4.73 -22.11 -3.67
C ASP A 62 -6.07 -22.47 -3.04
N GLU A 63 -6.60 -23.64 -3.41
CA GLU A 63 -7.88 -24.17 -2.91
C GLU A 63 -7.92 -24.38 -1.39
N ASN A 64 -6.77 -24.47 -0.74
CA ASN A 64 -6.68 -24.57 0.71
C ASN A 64 -6.77 -23.22 1.42
N THR A 65 -6.59 -22.13 0.70
CA THR A 65 -6.69 -20.77 1.24
C THR A 65 -8.07 -20.19 0.97
N ASN A 66 -8.92 -20.09 2.00
CA ASN A 66 -10.31 -19.65 1.89
C ASN A 66 -10.50 -18.27 2.54
N ILE A 67 -10.00 -17.22 1.91
CA ILE A 67 -10.08 -15.84 2.38
C ILE A 67 -10.90 -15.00 1.41
N TYR A 68 -11.96 -14.41 1.93
CA TYR A 68 -12.90 -13.55 1.19
C TYR A 68 -13.10 -12.23 1.93
N TRP A 69 -13.69 -11.25 1.28
CA TRP A 69 -14.07 -9.97 1.91
C TRP A 69 -14.98 -10.15 3.15
N SER A 70 -15.76 -11.23 3.19
CA SER A 70 -16.67 -11.59 4.28
C SER A 70 -16.06 -12.54 5.32
N THR A 71 -14.80 -12.96 5.16
CA THR A 71 -14.14 -13.85 6.12
C THR A 71 -14.18 -13.24 7.51
N MET A 72 -14.66 -14.05 8.48
CA MET A 72 -14.85 -13.63 9.86
C MET A 72 -13.57 -13.85 10.67
N ILE A 73 -13.03 -12.78 11.24
CA ILE A 73 -11.75 -12.76 11.95
C ILE A 73 -11.94 -12.14 13.33
N LYS A 74 -11.37 -12.75 14.37
CA LYS A 74 -11.48 -12.28 15.75
C LYS A 74 -10.61 -11.04 15.98
N ASP A 75 -11.20 -9.95 16.48
CA ASP A 75 -10.49 -8.74 16.91
C ASP A 75 -9.84 -8.97 18.29
N ALA A 76 -8.71 -9.68 18.29
CA ALA A 76 -7.92 -10.03 19.45
C ALA A 76 -6.44 -10.10 19.08
N PRO A 77 -5.52 -10.02 20.04
CA PRO A 77 -4.08 -10.18 19.78
C PRO A 77 -3.79 -11.50 19.06
N LEU A 78 -2.82 -11.47 18.16
CA LEU A 78 -2.34 -12.67 17.48
C LEU A 78 -1.39 -13.49 18.39
N LYS A 79 -0.45 -12.78 19.02
CA LYS A 79 0.61 -13.38 19.85
C LYS A 79 1.02 -12.45 20.99
N VAL A 80 1.91 -12.93 21.87
CA VAL A 80 2.56 -12.11 22.89
C VAL A 80 3.99 -11.84 22.43
N VAL A 81 4.41 -10.58 22.45
CA VAL A 81 5.76 -10.11 22.11
C VAL A 81 6.27 -9.30 23.29
N ASP A 82 7.44 -9.64 23.81
CA ASP A 82 8.04 -8.99 25.00
C ASP A 82 7.07 -8.83 26.18
N GLY A 83 6.30 -9.88 26.45
CA GLY A 83 5.31 -9.93 27.54
C GLY A 83 4.04 -9.10 27.29
N LYS A 84 3.87 -8.51 26.11
CA LYS A 84 2.70 -7.69 25.77
C LYS A 84 1.88 -8.32 24.63
N PRO A 85 0.54 -8.25 24.69
CA PRO A 85 -0.31 -8.68 23.58
C PRO A 85 -0.01 -7.89 22.31
N TRP A 86 0.18 -8.58 21.18
CA TRP A 86 0.47 -7.98 19.89
C TRP A 86 -0.47 -8.53 18.80
N PRO A 87 -0.82 -7.71 17.78
CA PRO A 87 -0.67 -6.25 17.73
C PRO A 87 -1.73 -5.53 18.56
N THR A 88 -1.49 -4.29 18.90
CA THR A 88 -2.51 -3.38 19.45
C THR A 88 -3.20 -2.60 18.33
N ASN A 89 -4.51 -2.37 18.45
CA ASN A 89 -5.22 -1.47 17.54
C ASN A 89 -4.91 0.00 17.87
N GLN A 90 -5.10 0.90 16.90
CA GLN A 90 -5.02 2.34 17.15
C GLN A 90 -6.06 2.75 18.21
N GLY A 91 -5.65 3.57 19.17
CA GLY A 91 -6.47 3.93 20.33
C GLY A 91 -6.48 2.88 21.44
N GLY A 92 -5.78 1.78 21.28
CA GLY A 92 -5.71 0.68 22.25
C GLY A 92 -6.94 -0.23 22.21
N GLY A 93 -6.84 -1.35 22.90
CA GLY A 93 -7.95 -2.27 23.13
C GLY A 93 -8.32 -3.19 21.97
N TYR A 94 -9.14 -4.16 22.33
CA TYR A 94 -9.67 -5.21 21.45
C TYR A 94 -11.17 -5.34 21.72
N SER A 95 -11.98 -5.49 20.70
CA SER A 95 -13.41 -5.75 20.92
C SER A 95 -13.68 -7.18 21.41
N GLY A 96 -12.76 -8.10 21.15
CA GLY A 96 -12.95 -9.53 21.38
C GLY A 96 -13.98 -10.18 20.47
N SER A 97 -14.70 -9.39 19.71
CA SER A 97 -15.72 -9.83 18.75
C SER A 97 -15.10 -10.34 17.46
N THR A 98 -15.85 -11.12 16.72
CA THR A 98 -15.49 -11.54 15.37
C THR A 98 -16.10 -10.55 14.36
N VAL A 99 -15.30 -10.05 13.45
CA VAL A 99 -15.68 -9.05 12.44
C VAL A 99 -15.25 -9.51 11.05
N THR A 100 -15.85 -8.94 10.01
CA THR A 100 -15.45 -9.25 8.63
C THR A 100 -14.09 -8.66 8.29
N LEU A 101 -13.38 -9.29 7.36
CA LEU A 101 -12.15 -8.76 6.76
C LEU A 101 -12.36 -7.34 6.23
N GLN A 102 -13.49 -7.10 5.54
CA GLN A 102 -13.91 -5.77 5.06
C GLN A 102 -13.95 -4.73 6.19
N TYR A 103 -14.61 -5.05 7.29
CA TYR A 103 -14.68 -4.14 8.45
C TYR A 103 -13.28 -3.87 9.03
N GLY A 104 -12.46 -4.93 9.14
CA GLY A 104 -11.08 -4.82 9.62
C GLY A 104 -10.25 -3.86 8.78
N LEU A 105 -10.36 -3.93 7.45
CA LEU A 105 -9.69 -3.00 6.54
C LEU A 105 -10.26 -1.58 6.66
N ALA A 106 -11.59 -1.44 6.65
CA ALA A 106 -12.26 -0.14 6.73
C ALA A 106 -11.89 0.62 8.01
N GLN A 107 -11.85 -0.08 9.15
CA GLN A 107 -11.45 0.47 10.45
C GLN A 107 -9.95 0.41 10.73
N SER A 108 -9.15 -0.01 9.74
CA SER A 108 -7.69 -0.10 9.86
C SER A 108 -7.20 -0.94 11.06
N LYS A 109 -7.93 -1.99 11.45
CA LYS A 109 -7.61 -2.84 12.59
C LYS A 109 -6.28 -3.57 12.39
N ASN A 110 -5.33 -3.39 13.31
CA ASN A 110 -4.05 -4.07 13.29
C ASN A 110 -4.19 -5.58 13.56
N THR A 111 -5.10 -5.94 14.46
CA THR A 111 -5.41 -7.33 14.82
C THR A 111 -5.92 -8.12 13.61
N ILE A 112 -6.82 -7.53 12.82
CA ILE A 112 -7.37 -8.17 11.63
C ILE A 112 -6.27 -8.29 10.56
N SER A 113 -5.46 -7.25 10.36
CA SER A 113 -4.33 -7.30 9.44
C SER A 113 -3.34 -8.41 9.80
N ALA A 114 -2.89 -8.48 11.05
CA ALA A 114 -1.94 -9.49 11.50
C ALA A 114 -2.50 -10.92 11.39
N ARG A 115 -3.78 -11.12 11.74
CA ARG A 115 -4.42 -12.42 11.60
C ARG A 115 -4.67 -12.83 10.16
N THR A 116 -4.99 -11.87 9.28
CA THR A 116 -5.09 -12.15 7.84
C THR A 116 -3.71 -12.53 7.27
N LEU A 117 -2.65 -11.84 7.68
CA LEU A 117 -1.29 -12.19 7.30
C LEU A 117 -0.91 -13.60 7.78
N ASP A 118 -1.27 -13.95 9.01
CA ASP A 118 -1.04 -15.27 9.59
C ASP A 118 -1.73 -16.40 8.79
N MET A 119 -2.95 -16.15 8.31
CA MET A 119 -3.71 -17.11 7.49
C MET A 119 -3.06 -17.40 6.13
N ILE A 120 -2.21 -16.52 5.62
CA ILE A 120 -1.50 -16.70 4.34
C ILE A 120 -0.02 -17.03 4.53
N SER A 121 0.45 -17.00 5.76
CA SER A 121 1.83 -17.35 6.13
C SER A 121 1.99 -18.86 6.17
N ASP A 122 3.13 -19.37 5.72
CA ASP A 122 3.46 -20.77 5.80
C ASP A 122 4.36 -21.00 7.02
N ALA A 123 3.87 -21.79 7.99
CA ALA A 123 4.56 -22.04 9.27
C ALA A 123 5.04 -20.78 10.00
N GLY A 124 4.34 -19.64 9.80
CA GLY A 124 4.69 -18.35 10.41
C GLY A 124 5.67 -17.50 9.58
N ALA A 125 6.11 -17.96 8.42
CA ALA A 125 6.92 -17.20 7.50
C ALA A 125 6.06 -16.28 6.64
N VAL A 126 6.47 -15.03 6.46
CA VAL A 126 5.74 -14.00 5.70
C VAL A 126 6.34 -13.72 4.32
N ASP A 127 7.18 -14.65 3.85
CA ASP A 127 7.90 -14.53 2.56
C ASP A 127 6.97 -14.26 1.39
N TYR A 128 5.81 -14.92 1.34
CA TYR A 128 4.82 -14.69 0.29
C TYR A 128 4.37 -13.22 0.23
N SER A 129 4.12 -12.62 1.39
CA SER A 129 3.70 -11.22 1.49
C SER A 129 4.83 -10.26 1.08
N LEU A 130 6.06 -10.53 1.53
CA LEU A 130 7.23 -9.74 1.18
C LEU A 130 7.57 -9.84 -0.31
N ASP A 131 7.55 -11.05 -0.87
CA ASP A 131 7.77 -11.28 -2.29
C ASP A 131 6.71 -10.55 -3.13
N PHE A 132 5.46 -10.65 -2.70
CA PHE A 132 4.35 -10.01 -3.40
C PHE A 132 4.51 -8.50 -3.49
N ILE A 133 4.79 -7.84 -2.37
CA ILE A 133 4.92 -6.38 -2.33
C ILE A 133 6.19 -5.90 -3.05
N SER A 134 7.28 -6.67 -2.98
CA SER A 134 8.54 -6.32 -3.61
C SER A 134 8.52 -6.54 -5.12
N ASN A 135 8.03 -7.69 -5.57
CA ASN A 135 8.16 -8.13 -6.96
C ASN A 135 6.92 -7.84 -7.82
N ARG A 136 5.72 -7.78 -7.23
CA ARG A 136 4.50 -7.48 -7.99
C ARG A 136 4.08 -6.01 -7.91
N PHE A 137 4.29 -5.36 -6.77
CA PHE A 137 4.02 -3.94 -6.58
C PHE A 137 5.26 -3.06 -6.70
N HIS A 138 6.44 -3.67 -6.91
CA HIS A 138 7.73 -3.01 -7.13
C HIS A 138 8.09 -2.00 -6.03
N ILE A 139 7.79 -2.33 -4.76
CA ILE A 139 8.31 -1.57 -3.62
C ILE A 139 9.76 -2.00 -3.38
N SER A 140 10.69 -1.23 -3.90
CA SER A 140 12.11 -1.59 -3.98
C SER A 140 12.91 -1.34 -2.70
N THR A 141 12.31 -0.67 -1.74
CA THR A 141 13.03 -0.15 -0.56
C THR A 141 12.99 -1.07 0.65
N LEU A 142 12.26 -2.18 0.56
CA LEU A 142 12.13 -3.17 1.64
C LEU A 142 13.45 -3.92 1.87
N ASP A 143 13.75 -4.20 3.14
CA ASP A 143 14.85 -5.06 3.54
C ASP A 143 14.36 -6.51 3.55
N SER A 144 14.98 -7.37 2.73
CA SER A 144 14.54 -8.76 2.54
C SER A 144 14.66 -9.64 3.79
N VAL A 145 15.39 -9.21 4.79
CA VAL A 145 15.56 -9.95 6.05
C VAL A 145 14.75 -9.31 7.17
N LYS A 146 14.95 -8.00 7.40
CA LYS A 146 14.33 -7.30 8.54
C LYS A 146 12.85 -7.05 8.35
N ASP A 147 12.40 -6.85 7.10
CA ASP A 147 10.99 -6.61 6.79
C ASP A 147 10.23 -7.91 6.53
N CYS A 148 10.92 -9.07 6.47
CA CYS A 148 10.31 -10.39 6.43
C CYS A 148 9.82 -10.80 7.81
N ASP A 149 8.91 -10.00 8.39
CA ASP A 149 8.30 -10.26 9.71
C ASP A 149 6.87 -9.70 9.75
N TYR A 150 6.12 -10.16 10.72
CA TYR A 150 4.72 -9.76 10.94
C TYR A 150 4.56 -8.25 11.15
N ALA A 151 5.42 -7.62 11.94
CA ALA A 151 5.26 -6.21 12.28
C ALA A 151 5.41 -5.30 11.04
N PRO A 152 6.48 -5.39 10.22
CA PRO A 152 6.59 -4.61 9.00
C PRO A 152 5.42 -4.84 8.04
N MET A 153 5.07 -6.11 7.78
CA MET A 153 4.05 -6.47 6.80
C MET A 153 2.63 -6.13 7.27
N ALA A 154 2.27 -6.40 8.51
CA ALA A 154 0.91 -6.18 9.02
C ALA A 154 0.60 -4.74 9.44
N THR A 155 1.62 -3.93 9.80
CA THR A 155 1.40 -2.60 10.40
C THR A 155 2.17 -1.47 9.72
N GLY A 156 3.16 -1.78 8.87
CA GLY A 156 3.89 -0.82 8.06
C GLY A 156 5.08 -0.17 8.76
N GLY A 157 5.61 -0.80 9.79
CA GLY A 157 6.86 -0.40 10.43
C GLY A 157 8.09 -0.90 9.67
N VAL A 158 8.17 -0.63 8.36
CA VAL A 158 9.26 -1.15 7.50
C VAL A 158 10.57 -0.41 7.75
N THR A 159 11.69 -1.11 7.62
CA THR A 159 13.03 -0.68 8.03
C THR A 159 13.48 0.61 7.35
N ASN A 160 13.43 0.66 6.02
CA ASN A 160 13.90 1.81 5.26
C ASN A 160 12.80 2.82 4.92
N GLY A 161 11.52 2.43 5.10
CA GLY A 161 10.38 3.19 4.58
C GLY A 161 10.20 3.01 3.07
N VAL A 162 9.23 3.73 2.51
CA VAL A 162 8.83 3.69 1.09
C VAL A 162 8.73 5.10 0.53
N THR A 163 8.80 5.26 -0.78
CA THR A 163 8.57 6.55 -1.42
C THR A 163 7.09 6.75 -1.77
N VAL A 164 6.67 8.01 -1.87
CA VAL A 164 5.29 8.34 -2.29
C VAL A 164 5.05 7.87 -3.73
N LEU A 165 6.06 7.94 -4.60
CA LEU A 165 5.96 7.50 -5.99
C LEU A 165 5.69 5.99 -6.09
N GLU A 166 6.46 5.15 -5.38
CA GLU A 166 6.25 3.69 -5.35
C GLU A 166 4.86 3.32 -4.82
N MET A 167 4.44 3.95 -3.72
CA MET A 167 3.11 3.72 -3.16
C MET A 167 2.00 4.11 -4.13
N THR A 168 2.15 5.24 -4.85
CA THR A 168 1.15 5.68 -5.83
C THR A 168 1.04 4.70 -6.99
N ALA A 169 2.17 4.21 -7.52
CA ALA A 169 2.19 3.21 -8.59
C ALA A 169 1.56 1.87 -8.15
N ALA A 170 1.90 1.41 -6.95
CA ALA A 170 1.32 0.19 -6.38
C ALA A 170 -0.20 0.30 -6.21
N TYR A 171 -0.70 1.42 -5.69
CA TYR A 171 -2.14 1.65 -5.52
C TYR A 171 -2.91 1.78 -6.83
N ALA A 172 -2.27 2.24 -7.91
CA ALA A 172 -2.89 2.31 -9.23
C ALA A 172 -3.38 0.94 -9.72
N THR A 173 -2.74 -0.16 -9.31
CA THR A 173 -3.12 -1.52 -9.67
C THR A 173 -4.54 -1.89 -9.24
N PHE A 174 -5.03 -1.34 -8.13
CA PHE A 174 -6.40 -1.58 -7.66
C PHE A 174 -7.47 -0.86 -8.49
N GLY A 175 -7.08 0.08 -9.34
CA GLY A 175 -7.98 0.85 -10.17
C GLY A 175 -7.93 0.53 -11.66
N ASN A 176 -6.95 -0.25 -12.11
CA ASN A 176 -6.70 -0.51 -13.52
C ASN A 176 -6.80 -1.99 -13.94
N GLY A 177 -7.44 -2.83 -13.11
CA GLY A 177 -7.59 -4.26 -13.39
C GLY A 177 -6.39 -5.11 -12.97
N GLY A 178 -5.53 -4.61 -12.07
CA GLY A 178 -4.44 -5.37 -11.46
C GLY A 178 -3.09 -5.24 -12.15
N TYR A 179 -2.92 -4.26 -13.04
CA TYR A 179 -1.68 -4.08 -13.77
C TYR A 179 -0.77 -3.04 -13.10
N TYR A 180 0.50 -3.40 -12.94
CA TYR A 180 1.55 -2.45 -12.60
C TYR A 180 2.14 -1.83 -13.87
N TYR A 181 2.41 -0.53 -13.83
CA TYR A 181 3.14 0.21 -14.83
C TYR A 181 4.28 0.97 -14.15
N GLU A 182 5.48 0.88 -14.70
CA GLU A 182 6.61 1.69 -14.25
C GLU A 182 6.26 3.19 -14.39
N PRO A 183 6.38 4.00 -13.32
CA PRO A 183 6.07 5.43 -13.40
C PRO A 183 6.92 6.17 -14.41
N TYR A 184 6.29 7.05 -15.19
CA TYR A 184 7.00 7.88 -16.17
C TYR A 184 6.40 9.30 -16.26
N CYS A 185 7.26 10.29 -16.58
CA CYS A 185 6.88 11.69 -16.75
C CYS A 185 7.19 12.24 -18.16
N TYR A 186 7.70 11.38 -19.06
CA TYR A 186 7.94 11.72 -20.48
C TYR A 186 7.66 10.49 -21.34
N THR A 187 7.26 10.74 -22.58
CA THR A 187 7.07 9.66 -23.57
C THR A 187 8.24 9.60 -24.55
N LYS A 188 8.85 10.75 -24.86
CA LYS A 188 9.94 10.88 -25.82
C LYS A 188 10.87 12.04 -25.43
N ILE A 189 12.16 11.86 -25.60
CA ILE A 189 13.19 12.92 -25.54
C ILE A 189 13.93 12.91 -26.86
N GLU A 190 14.00 14.09 -27.51
CA GLU A 190 14.69 14.30 -28.77
C GLU A 190 15.85 15.28 -28.56
N ASP A 191 16.92 15.12 -29.38
CA ASP A 191 17.99 16.08 -29.46
C ASP A 191 17.57 17.31 -30.32
N VAL A 192 18.46 18.27 -30.44
CA VAL A 192 18.19 19.51 -31.21
C VAL A 192 18.07 19.27 -32.73
N GLN A 193 18.46 18.11 -33.22
CA GLN A 193 18.31 17.69 -34.61
C GLN A 193 17.04 16.87 -34.84
N GLY A 194 16.26 16.59 -33.80
CA GLY A 194 15.04 15.79 -33.87
C GLY A 194 15.24 14.28 -33.79
N ASN A 195 16.45 13.80 -33.50
CA ASN A 195 16.69 12.39 -33.29
C ASN A 195 16.17 11.96 -31.91
N VAL A 196 15.50 10.82 -31.85
CA VAL A 196 14.99 10.26 -30.59
C VAL A 196 16.15 9.74 -29.76
N VAL A 197 16.38 10.37 -28.60
CA VAL A 197 17.41 9.97 -27.62
C VAL A 197 16.85 8.94 -26.65
N LEU A 198 15.63 9.17 -26.14
CA LEU A 198 14.92 8.25 -25.24
C LEU A 198 13.46 8.17 -25.64
N GLN A 199 12.89 6.97 -25.54
CA GLN A 199 11.47 6.74 -25.74
C GLN A 199 10.94 5.76 -24.70
N LYS A 200 9.94 6.15 -23.94
CA LYS A 200 9.18 5.25 -23.05
C LYS A 200 8.07 4.56 -23.84
N GLN A 201 7.92 3.28 -23.57
CA GLN A 201 6.86 2.45 -24.14
C GLN A 201 6.11 1.79 -22.97
N PRO A 202 5.15 2.50 -22.33
CA PRO A 202 4.51 2.05 -21.08
C PRO A 202 3.91 0.64 -21.19
N GLU A 203 3.34 0.30 -22.35
CA GLU A 203 2.76 -1.03 -22.57
C GLU A 203 3.80 -2.17 -22.50
N LYS A 204 5.08 -1.87 -22.68
CA LYS A 204 6.17 -2.86 -22.54
C LYS A 204 6.59 -3.07 -21.08
N THR A 205 6.25 -2.14 -20.19
CA THR A 205 6.50 -2.23 -18.74
C THR A 205 5.25 -2.63 -17.96
N LYS A 206 4.19 -3.00 -18.68
CA LYS A 206 2.94 -3.48 -18.09
C LYS A 206 3.14 -4.90 -17.57
N GLU A 207 2.96 -5.09 -16.28
CA GLU A 207 3.07 -6.37 -15.60
C GLU A 207 1.79 -6.67 -14.83
N SER A 208 1.40 -7.94 -14.76
CA SER A 208 0.26 -8.37 -13.93
C SER A 208 0.70 -8.46 -12.47
N ALA A 209 0.25 -7.53 -11.65
CA ALA A 209 0.48 -7.55 -10.21
C ALA A 209 -0.59 -8.38 -9.48
N LEU A 210 -1.84 -8.28 -9.92
CA LEU A 210 -3.02 -8.95 -9.37
C LEU A 210 -3.87 -9.49 -10.51
N SER A 211 -4.70 -10.50 -10.21
CA SER A 211 -5.83 -10.82 -11.08
C SER A 211 -6.85 -9.68 -11.12
N GLU A 212 -7.60 -9.58 -12.21
CA GLU A 212 -8.66 -8.59 -12.36
C GLU A 212 -9.71 -8.71 -11.24
N ASN A 213 -10.04 -9.95 -10.86
CA ASN A 213 -10.97 -10.23 -9.77
C ASN A 213 -10.46 -9.67 -8.43
N THR A 214 -9.21 -9.93 -8.07
CA THR A 214 -8.61 -9.40 -6.83
C THR A 214 -8.54 -7.88 -6.86
N ALA A 215 -8.14 -7.29 -7.97
CA ALA A 215 -8.08 -5.83 -8.12
C ALA A 215 -9.47 -5.21 -7.94
N TRP A 216 -10.51 -5.81 -8.54
CA TRP A 216 -11.89 -5.34 -8.39
C TRP A 216 -12.40 -5.45 -6.95
N VAL A 217 -12.16 -6.59 -6.28
CA VAL A 217 -12.55 -6.78 -4.87
C VAL A 217 -11.81 -5.78 -3.98
N MET A 218 -10.50 -5.62 -4.16
CA MET A 218 -9.70 -4.64 -3.40
C MET A 218 -10.17 -3.22 -3.62
N ASN A 219 -10.52 -2.84 -4.85
CA ASN A 219 -11.11 -1.53 -5.14
C ASN A 219 -12.39 -1.29 -4.32
N LYS A 220 -13.30 -2.27 -4.28
CA LYS A 220 -14.54 -2.21 -3.50
C LYS A 220 -14.27 -2.13 -1.99
N LEU A 221 -13.33 -2.93 -1.49
CA LEU A 221 -12.92 -2.88 -0.09
C LEU A 221 -12.37 -1.50 0.29
N LEU A 222 -11.52 -0.93 -0.55
CA LEU A 222 -10.93 0.39 -0.33
C LEU A 222 -11.96 1.53 -0.46
N GLN A 223 -13.04 1.35 -1.25
CA GLN A 223 -14.19 2.26 -1.23
C GLN A 223 -14.87 2.28 0.13
N THR A 224 -14.94 1.15 0.86
CA THR A 224 -15.54 1.12 2.20
C THR A 224 -14.72 1.89 3.23
N VAL A 225 -13.40 1.98 3.06
CA VAL A 225 -12.54 2.87 3.89
C VAL A 225 -13.01 4.32 3.77
N MET A 226 -13.36 4.76 2.54
CA MET A 226 -13.77 6.14 2.24
C MET A 226 -15.23 6.41 2.58
N THR A 227 -16.09 5.40 2.64
CA THR A 227 -17.54 5.59 2.85
C THR A 227 -18.00 5.27 4.27
N ALA A 228 -17.35 4.37 4.97
CA ALA A 228 -17.74 3.89 6.29
C ALA A 228 -16.55 3.63 7.24
N GLY A 229 -15.33 3.98 6.83
CA GLY A 229 -14.11 3.72 7.59
C GLY A 229 -13.35 4.99 7.96
N THR A 230 -12.05 4.81 8.17
CA THR A 230 -11.13 5.88 8.62
C THR A 230 -10.93 7.00 7.60
N GLY A 231 -11.33 6.80 6.34
CA GLY A 231 -11.19 7.76 5.25
C GLY A 231 -12.39 8.67 5.01
N THR A 232 -13.46 8.57 5.80
CA THR A 232 -14.74 9.29 5.56
C THR A 232 -14.60 10.80 5.46
N SER A 233 -13.69 11.40 6.22
CA SER A 233 -13.40 12.84 6.19
C SER A 233 -12.70 13.32 4.91
N TYR A 234 -12.15 12.39 4.12
CA TYR A 234 -11.41 12.68 2.88
C TYR A 234 -12.22 12.32 1.62
N LYS A 235 -13.47 11.91 1.78
CA LYS A 235 -14.35 11.56 0.67
C LYS A 235 -14.63 12.78 -0.20
N LEU A 236 -14.45 12.62 -1.51
CA LEU A 236 -14.83 13.63 -2.50
C LEU A 236 -16.32 13.54 -2.83
N SER A 237 -17.01 14.69 -2.89
CA SER A 237 -18.42 14.75 -3.26
C SER A 237 -18.59 14.49 -4.76
N GLY A 238 -19.57 13.64 -5.12
CA GLY A 238 -19.90 13.35 -6.52
C GLY A 238 -18.92 12.46 -7.28
N ILE A 239 -17.84 12.00 -6.62
CA ILE A 239 -16.82 11.16 -7.24
C ILE A 239 -16.65 9.87 -6.41
N GLN A 240 -16.65 8.73 -7.08
CA GLN A 240 -16.27 7.47 -6.44
C GLN A 240 -14.76 7.46 -6.22
N CYS A 241 -14.34 7.31 -4.98
CA CYS A 241 -12.93 7.21 -4.63
C CYS A 241 -12.69 5.99 -3.74
N PHE A 242 -11.52 5.41 -3.87
CA PHE A 242 -11.00 4.40 -2.98
C PHE A 242 -9.68 4.88 -2.36
N GLY A 243 -9.34 4.40 -1.19
CA GLY A 243 -8.11 4.82 -0.55
C GLY A 243 -7.89 4.17 0.79
N LYS A 244 -6.74 4.47 1.40
CA LYS A 244 -6.38 3.99 2.72
C LYS A 244 -5.66 5.08 3.50
N THR A 245 -6.07 5.29 4.74
CA THR A 245 -5.38 6.16 5.68
C THR A 245 -4.22 5.43 6.35
N GLY A 246 -3.17 6.16 6.69
CA GLY A 246 -2.04 5.67 7.47
C GLY A 246 -1.69 6.63 8.59
N THR A 247 -1.13 6.09 9.65
CA THR A 247 -0.51 6.84 10.75
C THR A 247 0.69 6.04 11.22
N THR A 248 1.81 6.71 11.44
CA THR A 248 3.01 6.08 11.99
C THR A 248 3.01 6.13 13.52
N THR A 249 3.84 5.31 14.16
CA THR A 249 3.91 5.19 15.63
C THR A 249 4.20 6.52 16.33
N ASP A 250 4.98 7.38 15.69
CA ASP A 250 5.37 8.68 16.23
C ASP A 250 4.41 9.82 15.86
N ASP A 251 3.29 9.51 15.18
CA ASP A 251 2.33 10.48 14.63
C ASP A 251 2.95 11.57 13.72
N LYS A 252 4.17 11.31 13.22
CA LYS A 252 4.91 12.27 12.37
C LYS A 252 4.50 12.22 10.90
N ASP A 253 3.94 11.10 10.46
CA ASP A 253 3.49 10.87 9.08
C ASP A 253 2.02 10.46 9.07
N ARG A 254 1.22 11.15 8.27
CA ARG A 254 -0.23 10.91 8.08
C ARG A 254 -0.58 11.01 6.60
#